data_1dfda34f780df300660a5a85f2d152bc
#
_entry.id   1dfda34f780df300660a5a85f2d152bc
#
_cell.length_a   1.000
_cell.length_b   1.000
_cell.length_c   1.000
_cell.angle_alpha   90.00
_cell.angle_beta   90.00
_cell.angle_gamma   90.00
#
_symmetry.space_group_name_H-M   'P 1'
#
loop_
_entity.id
_entity.type
_entity.pdbx_description
1 polymer ?
#
loop_
_entity_poly.entity_id
_entity_poly.type
_entity_poly.pdbx_seq_one_letter_code
_entity_poly.pdbx_strand_id
1 'polypeptide(L)'
;EIRLSLVGSEMCIRDRYAPVRYELSLGGKRVRPLLTLLACEMFAGDYRRALNAAVGLEVFHNFTLLHDDVMDKADVRRGKPTVHKVWDENTAILSGDAMEIIAFRYIARTEAPHTGAVVELFLKTALEICEGQQYDMEFERRDDVTEAEYIEMIRLKTAVLLGGALKIGAIIGGASETDADCILSLIHI
;
A
#
# COMPACT_ATOMS: atom_id res chain seq x y z
N GLU A 1 13.53 7.13 -11.13
CA GLU A 1 13.83 7.70 -9.79
C GLU A 1 12.64 8.53 -9.32
N ILE A 2 11.85 7.98 -8.42
CA ILE A 2 10.84 8.78 -7.72
C ILE A 2 11.61 9.67 -6.73
N ARG A 3 11.99 10.86 -7.17
CA ARG A 3 12.48 11.90 -6.27
C ARG A 3 11.28 12.41 -5.48
N LEU A 4 11.23 12.04 -4.20
CA LEU A 4 10.37 12.69 -3.21
C LEU A 4 10.82 14.15 -3.01
N SER A 5 10.56 15.02 -3.98
CA SER A 5 10.72 16.48 -3.82
C SER A 5 9.52 17.05 -3.05
N LEU A 6 9.16 16.41 -1.92
CA LEU A 6 7.92 16.68 -1.21
C LEU A 6 8.08 17.63 -0.03
N VAL A 7 9.30 18.08 0.27
CA VAL A 7 9.50 18.91 1.46
C VAL A 7 10.48 20.01 1.15
N GLY A 8 10.04 21.22 1.41
CA GLY A 8 10.82 22.44 1.24
C GLY A 8 12.17 22.41 1.94
N SER A 9 13.04 23.28 1.48
CA SER A 9 14.48 23.36 1.60
C SER A 9 15.04 23.67 3.01
N GLU A 10 14.48 23.15 4.10
CA GLU A 10 15.05 23.37 5.42
C GLU A 10 15.65 22.10 6.03
N MET A 11 16.90 22.19 6.46
CA MET A 11 17.74 21.08 6.96
C MET A 11 17.08 20.28 8.10
N CYS A 12 16.28 20.91 8.97
CA CYS A 12 15.55 20.24 10.06
C CYS A 12 14.41 19.32 9.59
N ILE A 13 13.84 19.59 8.41
CA ILE A 13 12.74 18.78 7.86
C ILE A 13 13.29 17.53 7.17
N ARG A 14 14.49 17.60 6.61
CA ARG A 14 15.14 16.44 5.95
C ARG A 14 15.37 15.29 6.92
N ASP A 15 15.72 15.57 8.17
CA ASP A 15 15.97 14.52 9.18
C ASP A 15 14.70 13.82 9.64
N ARG A 16 13.58 14.52 9.74
CA ARG A 16 12.30 13.94 10.16
C ARG A 16 11.74 12.89 9.20
N TYR A 17 12.03 13.03 7.91
CA TYR A 17 11.59 12.07 6.87
C TYR A 17 12.72 11.09 6.47
N ALA A 18 13.83 11.06 7.20
CA ALA A 18 14.89 10.09 6.94
C ALA A 18 14.41 8.64 7.07
N PRO A 19 13.60 8.25 8.10
CA PRO A 19 13.07 6.90 8.22
C PRO A 19 12.15 6.52 7.06
N VAL A 20 11.29 7.44 6.60
CA VAL A 20 10.41 7.24 5.44
C VAL A 20 11.22 6.98 4.17
N ARG A 21 12.27 7.81 3.93
CA ARG A 21 13.16 7.60 2.77
C ARG A 21 13.90 6.28 2.86
N TYR A 22 14.34 5.92 4.05
CA TYR A 22 15.02 4.66 4.31
C TYR A 22 14.12 3.49 3.96
N GLU A 23 12.89 3.42 4.50
CA GLU A 23 11.92 2.36 4.20
C GLU A 23 11.68 2.23 2.69
N LEU A 24 11.38 3.32 2.01
CA LEU A 24 11.16 3.32 0.56
C LEU A 24 12.41 2.93 -0.25
N SER A 25 13.62 3.08 0.32
CA SER A 25 14.90 2.71 -0.30
C SER A 25 15.28 1.25 -0.11
N LEU A 26 14.60 0.50 0.75
CA LEU A 26 14.88 -0.92 1.00
C LEU A 26 14.67 -1.81 -0.23
N GLY A 27 14.08 -1.27 -1.29
CA GLY A 27 13.82 -1.99 -2.53
C GLY A 27 12.44 -2.63 -2.58
N GLY A 28 12.26 -3.65 -3.43
CA GLY A 28 11.00 -4.38 -3.61
C GLY A 28 10.68 -4.59 -5.09
N LYS A 29 9.78 -5.54 -5.36
CA LYS A 29 9.40 -5.92 -6.74
C LYS A 29 8.47 -4.90 -7.41
N ARG A 30 7.90 -3.95 -6.67
CA ARG A 30 6.98 -2.92 -7.18
C ARG A 30 5.79 -3.48 -7.97
N VAL A 31 5.26 -4.63 -7.54
CA VAL A 31 4.18 -5.34 -8.25
C VAL A 31 2.90 -4.51 -8.25
N ARG A 32 2.51 -3.93 -7.10
CA ARG A 32 1.26 -3.16 -6.96
C ARG A 32 1.20 -1.94 -7.88
N PRO A 33 2.20 -1.04 -7.87
CA PRO A 33 2.22 0.07 -8.82
C PRO A 33 2.25 -0.40 -10.28
N LEU A 34 2.97 -1.47 -10.59
CA LEU A 34 3.01 -2.02 -11.95
C LEU A 34 1.62 -2.50 -12.39
N LEU A 35 0.90 -3.25 -11.54
CA LEU A 35 -0.47 -3.71 -11.83
C LEU A 35 -1.43 -2.54 -12.05
N THR A 36 -1.34 -1.48 -11.24
CA THR A 36 -2.15 -0.28 -11.40
C THR A 36 -1.92 0.39 -12.76
N LEU A 37 -0.65 0.55 -13.15
CA LEU A 37 -0.30 1.17 -14.43
C LEU A 37 -0.73 0.30 -15.62
N LEU A 38 -0.52 -1.02 -15.57
CA LEU A 38 -0.93 -1.94 -16.62
C LEU A 38 -2.46 -1.98 -16.78
N ALA A 39 -3.21 -2.03 -15.68
CA ALA A 39 -4.66 -1.99 -15.75
C ALA A 39 -5.17 -0.67 -16.34
N CYS A 40 -4.58 0.47 -15.99
CA CYS A 40 -4.91 1.75 -16.61
C CYS A 40 -4.58 1.76 -18.12
N GLU A 41 -3.41 1.28 -18.49
CA GLU A 41 -2.98 1.20 -19.90
C GLU A 41 -3.95 0.35 -20.73
N MET A 42 -4.43 -0.77 -20.19
CA MET A 42 -5.33 -1.70 -20.86
C MET A 42 -6.65 -1.01 -21.27
N PHE A 43 -7.17 -0.07 -20.48
CA PHE A 43 -8.44 0.61 -20.76
C PHE A 43 -8.27 2.00 -21.38
N ALA A 44 -7.27 2.77 -20.97
CA ALA A 44 -7.07 4.16 -21.42
C ALA A 44 -6.03 4.31 -22.54
N GLY A 45 -5.15 3.32 -22.73
CA GLY A 45 -3.99 3.45 -23.61
C GLY A 45 -2.95 4.49 -23.13
N ASP A 46 -3.05 4.97 -21.88
CA ASP A 46 -2.11 5.89 -21.26
C ASP A 46 -1.99 5.64 -19.75
N TYR A 47 -0.99 4.87 -19.35
CA TYR A 47 -0.70 4.55 -17.94
C TYR A 47 -0.38 5.78 -17.07
N ARG A 48 0.05 6.89 -17.69
CA ARG A 48 0.47 8.11 -16.95
C ARG A 48 -0.65 8.69 -16.11
N ARG A 49 -1.90 8.48 -16.50
CA ARG A 49 -3.09 8.88 -15.73
C ARG A 49 -3.13 8.26 -14.34
N ALA A 50 -2.59 7.04 -14.17
CA ALA A 50 -2.59 6.31 -12.90
C ALA A 50 -1.31 6.49 -12.07
N LEU A 51 -0.36 7.33 -12.48
CA LEU A 51 0.93 7.49 -11.77
C LEU A 51 0.76 7.90 -10.30
N ASN A 52 -0.14 8.84 -10.02
CA ASN A 52 -0.40 9.27 -8.65
C ASN A 52 -0.93 8.11 -7.80
N ALA A 53 -1.93 7.38 -8.31
CA ALA A 53 -2.51 6.23 -7.61
C ALA A 53 -1.47 5.12 -7.41
N ALA A 54 -0.66 4.82 -8.42
CA ALA A 54 0.42 3.83 -8.32
C ALA A 54 1.46 4.18 -7.25
N VAL A 55 1.85 5.46 -7.15
CA VAL A 55 2.74 5.94 -6.10
C VAL A 55 2.07 5.83 -4.73
N GLY A 56 0.80 6.25 -4.61
CA GLY A 56 0.04 6.15 -3.37
C GLY A 56 -0.03 4.72 -2.83
N LEU A 57 -0.39 3.76 -3.70
CA LEU A 57 -0.45 2.34 -3.34
C LEU A 57 0.89 1.76 -2.91
N GLU A 58 2.00 2.16 -3.54
CA GLU A 58 3.33 1.69 -3.14
C GLU A 58 3.76 2.30 -1.80
N VAL A 59 3.48 3.58 -1.55
CA VAL A 59 3.76 4.22 -0.27
C VAL A 59 2.92 3.57 0.83
N PHE A 60 1.64 3.32 0.59
CA PHE A 60 0.75 2.62 1.51
C PHE A 60 1.26 1.20 1.82
N HIS A 61 1.66 0.44 0.81
CA HIS A 61 2.23 -0.89 1.03
C HIS A 61 3.50 -0.85 1.90
N ASN A 62 4.39 0.11 1.68
CA ASN A 62 5.59 0.21 2.53
C ASN A 62 5.24 0.72 3.94
N PHE A 63 4.19 1.52 4.12
CA PHE A 63 3.61 1.84 5.42
C PHE A 63 3.18 0.58 6.18
N THR A 64 2.39 -0.29 5.52
CA THR A 64 1.95 -1.54 6.17
C THR A 64 3.11 -2.44 6.56
N LEU A 65 4.17 -2.53 5.73
CA LEU A 65 5.37 -3.29 6.06
C LEU A 65 6.14 -2.71 7.24
N LEU A 66 6.22 -1.39 7.34
CA LEU A 66 6.92 -0.72 8.43
C LEU A 66 6.23 -0.96 9.77
N HIS A 67 4.89 -0.86 9.82
CA HIS A 67 4.12 -1.17 11.03
C HIS A 67 4.15 -2.66 11.38
N ASP A 68 4.04 -3.54 10.39
CA ASP A 68 4.20 -4.99 10.53
C ASP A 68 5.55 -5.34 11.20
N ASP A 69 6.66 -4.74 10.72
CA ASP A 69 7.99 -4.92 11.31
C ASP A 69 8.08 -4.51 12.79
N VAL A 70 7.35 -3.48 13.20
CA VAL A 70 7.30 -3.06 14.61
C VAL A 70 6.49 -4.06 15.43
N MET A 71 5.32 -4.49 14.93
CA MET A 71 4.43 -5.44 15.61
C MET A 71 5.11 -6.79 15.79
N ASP A 72 5.78 -7.29 14.75
CA ASP A 72 6.50 -8.57 14.75
C ASP A 72 7.88 -8.50 15.40
N LYS A 73 8.33 -7.29 15.82
CA LYS A 73 9.69 -7.03 16.34
C LYS A 73 10.78 -7.55 15.39
N ALA A 74 10.55 -7.47 14.10
CA ALA A 74 11.43 -8.00 13.08
C ALA A 74 12.76 -7.23 13.04
N ASP A 75 13.88 -7.93 13.07
CA ASP A 75 15.21 -7.31 13.05
C ASP A 75 15.61 -6.83 11.65
N VAL A 76 15.16 -7.55 10.63
CA VAL A 76 15.64 -7.39 9.25
C VAL A 76 14.48 -7.45 8.25
N ARG A 77 14.47 -6.52 7.29
CA ARG A 77 13.62 -6.57 6.10
C ARG A 77 14.46 -6.42 4.82
N ARG A 78 14.27 -7.34 3.87
CA ARG A 78 15.01 -7.34 2.59
C ARG A 78 16.54 -7.30 2.76
N GLY A 79 17.05 -7.95 3.81
CA GLY A 79 18.48 -8.03 4.12
C GLY A 79 19.08 -6.78 4.78
N LYS A 80 18.25 -5.82 5.19
CA LYS A 80 18.68 -4.61 5.91
C LYS A 80 17.92 -4.49 7.24
N PRO A 81 18.50 -3.84 8.26
CA PRO A 81 17.82 -3.58 9.52
C PRO A 81 16.48 -2.85 9.30
N THR A 82 15.46 -3.18 10.10
CA THR A 82 14.17 -2.50 10.05
C THR A 82 14.26 -1.07 10.60
N VAL A 83 13.27 -0.22 10.30
CA VAL A 83 13.30 1.20 10.73
C VAL A 83 13.41 1.32 12.24
N HIS A 84 12.66 0.53 13.02
CA HIS A 84 12.70 0.58 14.48
C HIS A 84 14.04 0.08 15.08
N LYS A 85 14.84 -0.65 14.32
CA LYS A 85 16.21 -1.06 14.72
C LYS A 85 17.25 0.00 14.38
N VAL A 86 17.03 0.79 13.32
CA VAL A 86 17.94 1.88 12.93
C VAL A 86 17.69 3.14 13.77
N TRP A 87 16.44 3.42 14.13
CA TRP A 87 16.01 4.53 14.97
C TRP A 87 15.44 4.01 16.30
N ASP A 88 14.13 4.03 16.44
CA ASP A 88 13.36 3.52 17.58
C ASP A 88 11.92 3.22 17.16
N GLU A 89 11.15 2.54 18.03
CA GLU A 89 9.76 2.16 17.76
C GLU A 89 8.84 3.36 17.53
N ASN A 90 8.95 4.41 18.36
CA ASN A 90 8.10 5.58 18.22
C ASN A 90 8.36 6.33 16.91
N THR A 91 9.63 6.44 16.51
CA THR A 91 10.03 7.01 15.23
C THR A 91 9.48 6.18 14.06
N ALA A 92 9.51 4.85 14.17
CA ALA A 92 8.94 3.96 13.16
C ALA A 92 7.42 4.15 13.05
N ILE A 93 6.68 4.12 14.16
CA ILE A 93 5.22 4.32 14.18
C ILE A 93 4.84 5.66 13.54
N LEU A 94 5.42 6.77 14.01
CA LEU A 94 5.12 8.10 13.46
C LEU A 94 5.51 8.24 11.98
N SER A 95 6.56 7.56 11.55
CA SER A 95 6.96 7.56 10.13
C SER A 95 5.96 6.78 9.28
N GLY A 96 5.42 5.69 9.80
CA GLY A 96 4.34 4.93 9.18
C GLY A 96 3.07 5.77 9.03
N ASP A 97 2.63 6.43 10.12
CA ASP A 97 1.45 7.33 10.10
C ASP A 97 1.62 8.44 9.04
N ALA A 98 2.83 9.02 8.96
CA ALA A 98 3.12 10.02 7.93
C ALA A 98 3.06 9.42 6.51
N MET A 99 3.52 8.17 6.32
CA MET A 99 3.44 7.47 5.03
C MET A 99 2.00 7.18 4.63
N GLU A 100 1.14 6.80 5.56
CA GLU A 100 -0.30 6.60 5.30
C GLU A 100 -0.95 7.89 4.79
N ILE A 101 -0.73 9.01 5.46
CA ILE A 101 -1.24 10.32 5.04
C ILE A 101 -0.69 10.73 3.66
N ILE A 102 0.59 10.47 3.41
CA ILE A 102 1.22 10.73 2.11
C ILE A 102 0.58 9.85 1.02
N ALA A 103 0.36 8.57 1.29
CA ALA A 103 -0.31 7.66 0.36
C ALA A 103 -1.71 8.17 -0.01
N PHE A 104 -2.52 8.53 0.99
CA PHE A 104 -3.84 9.10 0.77
C PHE A 104 -3.80 10.39 -0.07
N ARG A 105 -2.83 11.28 0.19
CA ARG A 105 -2.65 12.50 -0.63
C ARG A 105 -2.34 12.20 -2.09
N TYR A 106 -1.62 11.13 -2.39
CA TYR A 106 -1.38 10.70 -3.77
C TYR A 106 -2.63 10.10 -4.41
N ILE A 107 -3.36 9.24 -3.70
CA ILE A 107 -4.64 8.68 -4.16
C ILE A 107 -5.64 9.80 -4.46
N ALA A 108 -5.78 10.79 -3.58
CA ALA A 108 -6.69 11.92 -3.73
C ALA A 108 -6.33 12.87 -4.91
N ARG A 109 -5.15 12.74 -5.50
CA ARG A 109 -4.75 13.47 -6.72
C ARG A 109 -5.18 12.80 -8.02
N THR A 110 -5.90 11.69 -7.95
CA THR A 110 -6.54 11.10 -9.12
C THR A 110 -7.50 12.11 -9.76
N GLU A 111 -7.44 12.26 -11.09
CA GLU A 111 -8.23 13.25 -11.81
C GLU A 111 -9.73 12.88 -11.84
N ALA A 112 -10.58 13.92 -11.84
CA ALA A 112 -12.01 13.76 -12.03
C ALA A 112 -12.32 13.13 -13.41
N PRO A 113 -13.40 12.33 -13.53
CA PRO A 113 -14.44 12.07 -12.52
C PRO A 113 -14.12 10.92 -11.56
N HIS A 114 -12.98 10.28 -11.67
CA HIS A 114 -12.65 9.02 -11.01
C HIS A 114 -12.24 9.16 -9.53
N THR A 115 -11.91 10.36 -9.06
CA THR A 115 -11.36 10.61 -7.71
C THR A 115 -12.20 9.97 -6.60
N GLY A 116 -13.51 10.17 -6.61
CA GLY A 116 -14.40 9.64 -5.56
C GLY A 116 -14.38 8.12 -5.48
N ALA A 117 -14.54 7.44 -6.62
CA ALA A 117 -14.55 5.98 -6.69
C ALA A 117 -13.19 5.36 -6.29
N VAL A 118 -12.10 6.00 -6.70
CA VAL A 118 -10.74 5.54 -6.38
C VAL A 118 -10.44 5.72 -4.89
N VAL A 119 -10.82 6.85 -4.29
CA VAL A 119 -10.66 7.11 -2.85
C VAL A 119 -11.47 6.10 -2.04
N GLU A 120 -12.74 5.89 -2.38
CA GLU A 120 -13.62 4.94 -1.67
C GLU A 120 -13.07 3.52 -1.72
N LEU A 121 -12.64 3.05 -2.90
CA LEU A 121 -12.04 1.74 -3.06
C LEU A 121 -10.74 1.61 -2.27
N PHE A 122 -9.89 2.63 -2.27
CA PHE A 122 -8.66 2.64 -1.50
C PHE A 122 -8.92 2.54 0.00
N LEU A 123 -9.83 3.34 0.53
CA LEU A 123 -10.18 3.33 1.96
C LEU A 123 -10.79 1.99 2.39
N LYS A 124 -11.68 1.42 1.58
CA LYS A 124 -12.21 0.07 1.83
C LYS A 124 -11.08 -0.96 1.90
N THR A 125 -10.18 -0.96 0.90
CA THR A 125 -9.04 -1.88 0.85
C THR A 125 -8.10 -1.70 2.05
N ALA A 126 -7.87 -0.45 2.47
CA ALA A 126 -7.05 -0.15 3.64
C ALA A 126 -7.64 -0.71 4.93
N LEU A 127 -8.96 -0.59 5.13
CA LEU A 127 -9.65 -1.19 6.27
C LEU A 127 -9.57 -2.72 6.25
N GLU A 128 -9.80 -3.36 5.11
CA GLU A 128 -9.69 -4.82 4.95
C GLU A 128 -8.28 -5.32 5.32
N ILE A 129 -7.23 -4.55 5.01
CA ILE A 129 -5.85 -4.89 5.40
C ILE A 129 -5.66 -4.79 6.93
N CYS A 130 -6.22 -3.77 7.57
CA CYS A 130 -6.18 -3.66 9.03
C CYS A 130 -6.89 -4.84 9.69
N GLU A 131 -8.04 -5.27 9.17
CA GLU A 131 -8.76 -6.46 9.64
C GLU A 131 -7.90 -7.72 9.46
N GLY A 132 -7.24 -7.88 8.31
CA GLY A 132 -6.33 -8.98 8.04
C GLY A 132 -5.14 -9.02 9.00
N GLN A 133 -4.57 -7.87 9.34
CA GLN A 133 -3.49 -7.76 10.33
C GLN A 133 -3.98 -8.10 11.74
N GLN A 134 -5.21 -7.70 12.09
CA GLN A 134 -5.82 -8.07 13.37
C GLN A 134 -5.98 -9.59 13.49
N TYR A 135 -6.46 -10.27 12.44
CA TYR A 135 -6.55 -11.74 12.42
C TYR A 135 -5.17 -12.39 12.59
N ASP A 136 -4.14 -11.91 11.90
CA ASP A 136 -2.78 -12.44 11.99
C ASP A 136 -2.26 -12.38 13.43
N MET A 137 -2.41 -11.24 14.10
CA MET A 137 -2.02 -11.07 15.51
C MET A 137 -2.85 -11.94 16.48
N GLU A 138 -4.13 -12.16 16.20
CA GLU A 138 -4.99 -13.04 17.01
C GLU A 138 -4.59 -14.50 16.86
N PHE A 139 -4.22 -14.92 15.64
CA PHE A 139 -3.83 -16.30 15.35
C PHE A 139 -2.53 -16.71 16.03
N GLU A 140 -1.63 -15.78 16.34
CA GLU A 140 -0.44 -16.07 17.17
C GLU A 140 -0.77 -16.62 18.57
N ARG A 141 -2.01 -16.38 19.06
CA ARG A 141 -2.46 -16.74 20.41
C ARG A 141 -3.49 -17.86 20.42
N ARG A 142 -3.84 -18.39 19.24
CA ARG A 142 -4.88 -19.40 19.06
C ARG A 142 -4.27 -20.68 18.51
N ASP A 143 -4.65 -21.84 19.10
CA ASP A 143 -4.25 -23.18 18.64
C ASP A 143 -5.34 -23.85 17.79
N ASP A 144 -6.51 -23.18 17.61
CA ASP A 144 -7.72 -23.73 16.99
C ASP A 144 -8.06 -23.04 15.65
N VAL A 145 -7.08 -22.37 15.00
CA VAL A 145 -7.28 -21.67 13.73
C VAL A 145 -7.58 -22.66 12.61
N THR A 146 -8.70 -22.48 11.94
CA THR A 146 -9.09 -23.32 10.81
C THR A 146 -8.42 -22.86 9.51
N GLU A 147 -8.31 -23.77 8.53
CA GLU A 147 -7.79 -23.43 7.18
C GLU A 147 -8.59 -22.29 6.54
N ALA A 148 -9.91 -22.28 6.69
CA ALA A 148 -10.77 -21.24 6.13
C ALA A 148 -10.48 -19.85 6.74
N GLU A 149 -10.31 -19.78 8.07
CA GLU A 149 -9.92 -18.53 8.74
C GLU A 149 -8.53 -18.06 8.29
N TYR A 150 -7.58 -18.98 8.12
CA TYR A 150 -6.23 -18.65 7.66
C TYR A 150 -6.22 -18.12 6.23
N ILE A 151 -6.99 -18.73 5.31
CA ILE A 151 -7.15 -18.25 3.94
C ILE A 151 -7.81 -16.86 3.92
N GLU A 152 -8.82 -16.63 4.75
CA GLU A 152 -9.48 -15.32 4.87
C GLU A 152 -8.51 -14.25 5.39
N MET A 153 -7.68 -14.57 6.38
CA MET A 153 -6.64 -13.67 6.85
C MET A 153 -5.67 -13.30 5.71
N ILE A 154 -5.17 -14.28 4.94
CA ILE A 154 -4.28 -14.02 3.79
C ILE A 154 -4.99 -13.17 2.73
N ARG A 155 -6.26 -13.43 2.46
CA ARG A 155 -7.07 -12.64 1.53
C ARG A 155 -7.07 -11.18 1.96
N LEU A 156 -7.42 -10.90 3.20
CA LEU A 156 -7.49 -9.55 3.76
C LEU A 156 -6.11 -8.89 3.87
N LYS A 157 -5.14 -9.57 4.45
CA LYS A 157 -3.78 -9.00 4.68
C LYS A 157 -3.02 -8.76 3.36
N THR A 158 -3.24 -9.57 2.34
CA THR A 158 -2.36 -9.60 1.15
C THR A 158 -3.09 -9.41 -0.18
N ALA A 159 -4.14 -10.21 -0.45
CA ALA A 159 -4.74 -10.27 -1.78
C ALA A 159 -5.57 -9.03 -2.12
N VAL A 160 -6.29 -8.46 -1.15
CA VAL A 160 -7.15 -7.28 -1.37
C VAL A 160 -6.38 -6.08 -1.92
N LEU A 161 -5.14 -5.86 -1.51
CA LEU A 161 -4.33 -4.76 -2.03
C LEU A 161 -3.86 -4.98 -3.48
N LEU A 162 -3.65 -6.23 -3.87
CA LEU A 162 -3.34 -6.56 -5.27
C LEU A 162 -4.58 -6.34 -6.16
N GLY A 163 -5.75 -6.81 -5.70
CA GLY A 163 -7.02 -6.58 -6.38
C GLY A 163 -7.39 -5.11 -6.46
N GLY A 164 -7.25 -4.40 -5.35
CA GLY A 164 -7.46 -2.97 -5.28
C GLY A 164 -6.56 -2.20 -6.25
N ALA A 165 -5.28 -2.58 -6.37
CA ALA A 165 -4.35 -1.97 -7.30
C ALA A 165 -4.78 -2.11 -8.76
N LEU A 166 -5.22 -3.30 -9.16
CA LEU A 166 -5.75 -3.54 -10.51
C LEU A 166 -7.05 -2.76 -10.75
N LYS A 167 -8.01 -2.84 -9.82
CA LYS A 167 -9.31 -2.19 -9.96
C LYS A 167 -9.18 -0.66 -10.00
N ILE A 168 -8.31 -0.08 -9.16
CA ILE A 168 -8.00 1.36 -9.19
C ILE A 168 -7.46 1.77 -10.57
N GLY A 169 -6.50 1.00 -11.11
CA GLY A 169 -5.95 1.24 -12.44
C GLY A 169 -7.03 1.18 -13.53
N ALA A 170 -7.90 0.18 -13.50
CA ALA A 170 -9.02 0.01 -14.43
C ALA A 170 -10.00 1.18 -14.37
N ILE A 171 -10.42 1.61 -13.17
CA ILE A 171 -11.30 2.77 -12.97
C ILE A 171 -10.69 4.04 -13.59
N ILE A 172 -9.41 4.32 -13.30
CA ILE A 172 -8.71 5.49 -13.87
C ILE A 172 -8.62 5.39 -15.39
N GLY A 173 -8.47 4.16 -15.91
CA GLY A 173 -8.48 3.86 -17.34
C GLY A 173 -9.84 4.09 -18.02
N GLY A 174 -10.93 4.20 -17.25
CA GLY A 174 -12.27 4.36 -17.77
C GLY A 174 -12.99 3.02 -18.03
N ALA A 175 -12.58 1.96 -17.35
CA ALA A 175 -13.30 0.68 -17.36
C ALA A 175 -14.75 0.83 -16.91
N SER A 176 -15.66 0.03 -17.46
CA SER A 176 -16.99 -0.15 -16.89
C SER A 176 -16.91 -0.76 -15.49
N GLU A 177 -17.93 -0.58 -14.67
CA GLU A 177 -17.99 -1.21 -13.33
C GLU A 177 -17.84 -2.74 -13.44
N THR A 178 -18.52 -3.36 -14.41
CA THR A 178 -18.43 -4.80 -14.67
C THR A 178 -17.00 -5.23 -15.02
N ASP A 179 -16.31 -4.50 -15.90
CA ASP A 179 -14.93 -4.84 -16.28
C ASP A 179 -13.96 -4.67 -15.12
N ALA A 180 -14.14 -3.59 -14.32
CA ALA A 180 -13.34 -3.35 -13.14
C ALA A 180 -13.55 -4.42 -12.06
N ASP A 181 -14.77 -4.98 -11.93
CA ASP A 181 -15.06 -6.11 -11.04
C ASP A 181 -14.50 -7.43 -11.58
N CYS A 182 -14.55 -7.65 -12.89
CA CYS A 182 -13.90 -8.81 -13.51
C CYS A 182 -12.40 -8.86 -13.24
N ILE A 183 -11.71 -7.73 -13.35
CA ILE A 183 -10.27 -7.66 -13.04
C ILE A 183 -9.99 -7.97 -11.57
N LEU A 184 -10.85 -7.52 -10.66
CA LEU A 184 -10.74 -7.88 -9.25
C LEU A 184 -10.80 -9.38 -9.03
N SER A 185 -11.64 -10.09 -9.79
CA SER A 185 -11.82 -11.54 -9.67
C SER A 185 -10.59 -12.36 -10.09
N LEU A 186 -9.67 -11.80 -10.88
CA LEU A 186 -8.43 -12.47 -11.29
C LEU A 186 -7.48 -12.78 -10.12
N ILE A 187 -7.69 -12.19 -8.95
CA ILE A 187 -6.85 -12.38 -7.75
C ILE A 187 -7.53 -13.30 -6.73
N HIS A 188 -8.74 -13.74 -6.97
CA HIS A 188 -9.36 -14.82 -6.21
C HIS A 188 -8.74 -16.14 -6.65
N ILE A 189 -7.64 -16.47 -6.03
CA ILE A 189 -7.04 -17.82 -6.09
C ILE A 189 -7.64 -18.66 -4.98
#